data_053537509d7e3a06e0537b7a7cb6e676
#
_entry.id   053537509d7e3a06e0537b7a7cb6e676
#
_cell.length_a   1.000
_cell.length_b   1.000
_cell.length_c   1.000
_cell.angle_alpha   90.00
_cell.angle_beta   90.00
_cell.angle_gamma   90.00
#
_symmetry.space_group_name_H-M   'P 1'
#
loop_
_entity.id
_entity.type
_entity.pdbx_description
1 polymer ?
#
loop_
_entity_poly.entity_id
_entity_poly.type
_entity_poly.pdbx_seq_one_letter_code
_entity_poly.pdbx_strand_id
1 'polypeptide(L)'
;MDIGGTKTLAVVIGSDCRPVQQLRLPTGFGSEALLGTAVEAVSRVATLAGISIEDLESIGIGIPGTVDNSSGRVTHAVNLGIDDLDLGTELHDRLGLVAHVENDVNAAAFGAFHMVGTREAGSMAYLNLGTGLAAGLVLNGELWRGSRGAAGEIGHIPVDPNGPVCSCGQRGCLEAMASGSAVARQWPTEHPRPVEELFEAARGGNALAIDVKRRLVENVASAVRALVLTVDVDIVVIGGGISSLGEPLLGEVRAVLDSRAAMSPFLASLDLVDRVRIVPSGFPAAAVGAALLGTAWIPASTSTAP
;
A
#
# COMPACT_ATOMS: atom_id res chain seq x y z
N MET A 1 -12.05 -5.11 0.18
CA MET A 1 -11.28 -5.76 1.27
C MET A 1 -9.79 -5.56 1.07
N ASP A 2 -9.03 -5.56 2.15
CA ASP A 2 -7.56 -5.64 2.16
C ASP A 2 -7.16 -6.92 2.91
N ILE A 3 -6.58 -7.88 2.21
CA ILE A 3 -6.18 -9.19 2.73
C ILE A 3 -4.69 -9.19 2.97
N GLY A 4 -4.28 -8.87 4.19
CA GLY A 4 -2.87 -8.95 4.59
C GLY A 4 -2.49 -10.31 5.20
N GLY A 5 -1.20 -10.57 5.40
CA GLY A 5 -0.70 -11.86 5.91
C GLY A 5 -1.22 -12.28 7.29
N THR A 6 -1.68 -11.34 8.12
CA THR A 6 -2.17 -11.61 9.48
C THR A 6 -3.59 -11.12 9.73
N LYS A 7 -4.07 -10.17 8.95
CA LYS A 7 -5.35 -9.48 9.16
C LYS A 7 -6.01 -9.18 7.83
N THR A 8 -7.29 -9.44 7.76
CA THR A 8 -8.19 -9.03 6.66
C THR A 8 -9.05 -7.88 7.15
N LEU A 9 -9.03 -6.76 6.43
CA LEU A 9 -9.85 -5.58 6.70
C LEU A 9 -10.91 -5.45 5.61
N ALA A 10 -12.17 -5.59 5.97
CA ALA A 10 -13.30 -5.31 5.09
C ALA A 10 -13.88 -3.93 5.38
N VAL A 11 -14.25 -3.20 4.33
CA VAL A 11 -14.97 -1.93 4.42
C VAL A 11 -16.17 -1.97 3.49
N VAL A 12 -17.28 -1.33 3.90
CA VAL A 12 -18.37 -0.94 3.01
C VAL A 12 -18.17 0.54 2.71
N ILE A 13 -18.15 0.90 1.43
CA ILE A 13 -18.14 2.30 0.98
C ILE A 13 -19.53 2.70 0.49
N GLY A 14 -19.95 3.92 0.78
CA GLY A 14 -21.18 4.50 0.26
C GLY A 14 -21.01 5.05 -1.16
N SER A 15 -22.09 5.55 -1.74
CA SER A 15 -22.11 6.23 -3.05
C SER A 15 -21.24 7.50 -3.10
N ASP A 16 -20.88 8.05 -1.93
CA ASP A 16 -19.94 9.17 -1.77
C ASP A 16 -18.48 8.71 -1.68
N CYS A 17 -18.20 7.42 -1.94
CA CYS A 17 -16.88 6.78 -1.87
C CYS A 17 -16.23 6.83 -0.47
N ARG A 18 -17.01 7.04 0.60
CA ARG A 18 -16.52 7.06 1.98
C ARG A 18 -16.81 5.75 2.70
N PRO A 19 -15.92 5.32 3.60
CA PRO A 19 -16.20 4.17 4.46
C PRO A 19 -17.42 4.44 5.34
N VAL A 20 -18.43 3.56 5.23
CA VAL A 20 -19.64 3.56 6.07
C VAL A 20 -19.43 2.64 7.27
N GLN A 21 -18.81 1.48 7.03
CA GLN A 21 -18.56 0.49 8.06
C GLN A 21 -17.25 -0.25 7.75
N GLN A 22 -16.62 -0.77 8.80
CA GLN A 22 -15.42 -1.59 8.67
C GLN A 22 -15.40 -2.74 9.68
N LEU A 23 -14.76 -3.83 9.29
CA LEU A 23 -14.56 -5.02 10.11
C LEU A 23 -13.16 -5.57 9.90
N ARG A 24 -12.49 -5.95 10.98
CA ARG A 24 -11.18 -6.60 10.93
C ARG A 24 -11.27 -8.02 11.47
N LEU A 25 -10.75 -8.98 10.72
CA LEU A 25 -10.65 -10.38 11.09
C LEU A 25 -9.19 -10.86 11.00
N PRO A 26 -8.80 -11.93 11.72
CA PRO A 26 -7.56 -12.64 11.44
C PRO A 26 -7.61 -13.24 10.03
N THR A 27 -6.53 -13.12 9.26
CA THR A 27 -6.42 -13.82 7.98
C THR A 27 -6.05 -15.30 8.23
N GLY A 28 -6.74 -16.22 7.59
CA GLY A 28 -6.36 -17.63 7.58
C GLY A 28 -5.12 -17.87 6.71
N PHE A 29 -4.42 -18.99 6.93
CA PHE A 29 -3.27 -19.41 6.13
C PHE A 29 -3.67 -20.53 5.15
N GLY A 30 -3.31 -20.36 3.88
CA GLY A 30 -3.72 -21.25 2.79
C GLY A 30 -5.07 -20.87 2.17
N SER A 31 -5.33 -21.38 0.97
CA SER A 31 -6.46 -20.95 0.12
C SER A 31 -7.82 -21.09 0.79
N GLU A 32 -8.15 -22.25 1.38
CA GLU A 32 -9.47 -22.47 1.99
C GLU A 32 -9.72 -21.58 3.22
N ALA A 33 -8.72 -21.43 4.07
CA ALA A 33 -8.85 -20.56 5.25
C ALA A 33 -9.02 -19.09 4.86
N LEU A 34 -8.28 -18.64 3.84
CA LEU A 34 -8.39 -17.30 3.30
C LEU A 34 -9.78 -17.07 2.68
N LEU A 35 -10.26 -17.97 1.84
CA LEU A 35 -11.59 -17.89 1.22
C LEU A 35 -12.70 -17.85 2.28
N GLY A 36 -12.61 -18.72 3.30
CA GLY A 36 -13.54 -18.71 4.42
C GLY A 36 -13.56 -17.36 5.16
N THR A 37 -12.37 -16.80 5.45
CA THR A 37 -12.26 -15.47 6.06
C THR A 37 -12.84 -14.36 5.19
N ALA A 38 -12.59 -14.41 3.86
CA ALA A 38 -13.11 -13.40 2.93
C ALA A 38 -14.65 -13.42 2.88
N VAL A 39 -15.25 -14.61 2.77
CA VAL A 39 -16.72 -14.79 2.81
C VAL A 39 -17.31 -14.28 4.14
N GLU A 40 -16.71 -14.66 5.26
CA GLU A 40 -17.14 -14.18 6.58
C GLU A 40 -17.02 -12.66 6.69
N ALA A 41 -15.92 -12.07 6.21
CA ALA A 41 -15.70 -10.64 6.29
C ALA A 41 -16.75 -9.85 5.50
N VAL A 42 -17.08 -10.28 4.27
CA VAL A 42 -18.13 -9.66 3.45
C VAL A 42 -19.48 -9.75 4.13
N SER A 43 -19.88 -10.95 4.57
CA SER A 43 -21.18 -11.18 5.21
C SER A 43 -21.36 -10.34 6.47
N ARG A 44 -20.33 -10.31 7.33
CA ARG A 44 -20.38 -9.59 8.60
C ARG A 44 -20.31 -8.08 8.42
N VAL A 45 -19.47 -7.56 7.50
CA VAL A 45 -19.40 -6.11 7.29
C VAL A 45 -20.68 -5.56 6.67
N ALA A 46 -21.35 -6.32 5.76
CA ALA A 46 -22.67 -5.97 5.23
C ALA A 46 -23.71 -5.92 6.34
N THR A 47 -23.78 -6.95 7.19
CA THR A 47 -24.69 -6.97 8.35
C THR A 47 -24.46 -5.78 9.29
N LEU A 48 -23.20 -5.44 9.59
CA LEU A 48 -22.84 -4.28 10.41
C LEU A 48 -23.24 -2.96 9.77
N ALA A 49 -23.23 -2.89 8.44
CA ALA A 49 -23.72 -1.73 7.68
C ALA A 49 -25.26 -1.67 7.55
N GLY A 50 -25.98 -2.71 8.01
CA GLY A 50 -27.42 -2.79 7.94
C GLY A 50 -27.97 -3.10 6.54
N ILE A 51 -27.15 -3.75 5.68
CA ILE A 51 -27.51 -4.15 4.32
C ILE A 51 -27.35 -5.66 4.15
N SER A 52 -27.97 -6.23 3.11
CA SER A 52 -27.75 -7.61 2.71
C SER A 52 -26.55 -7.71 1.74
N ILE A 53 -26.04 -8.92 1.52
CA ILE A 53 -24.99 -9.16 0.52
C ILE A 53 -25.49 -8.82 -0.89
N GLU A 54 -26.77 -9.04 -1.16
CA GLU A 54 -27.43 -8.77 -2.45
C GLU A 54 -27.53 -7.26 -2.77
N ASP A 55 -27.40 -6.40 -1.75
CA ASP A 55 -27.36 -4.94 -1.93
C ASP A 55 -25.96 -4.43 -2.35
N LEU A 56 -24.94 -5.30 -2.32
CA LEU A 56 -23.59 -4.96 -2.77
C LEU A 56 -23.51 -5.07 -4.30
N GLU A 57 -22.96 -4.06 -4.94
CA GLU A 57 -22.77 -4.05 -6.40
C GLU A 57 -21.61 -4.97 -6.82
N SER A 58 -20.54 -5.00 -6.02
CA SER A 58 -19.32 -5.78 -6.30
C SER A 58 -18.45 -5.92 -5.05
N ILE A 59 -17.40 -6.73 -5.16
CA ILE A 59 -16.37 -6.86 -4.14
C ILE A 59 -15.02 -6.50 -4.75
N GLY A 60 -14.33 -5.53 -4.17
CA GLY A 60 -12.94 -5.24 -4.48
C GLY A 60 -12.01 -5.82 -3.43
N ILE A 61 -10.89 -6.40 -3.86
CA ILE A 61 -9.93 -7.12 -3.01
C ILE A 61 -8.52 -6.63 -3.31
N GLY A 62 -7.84 -6.10 -2.30
CA GLY A 62 -6.40 -5.89 -2.30
C GLY A 62 -5.72 -7.08 -1.63
N ILE A 63 -4.72 -7.67 -2.28
CA ILE A 63 -4.01 -8.85 -1.78
C ILE A 63 -2.53 -8.81 -2.19
N PRO A 64 -1.58 -9.21 -1.32
CA PRO A 64 -0.18 -9.33 -1.71
C PRO A 64 0.03 -10.44 -2.73
N GLY A 65 1.11 -10.33 -3.51
CA GLY A 65 1.46 -11.28 -4.56
C GLY A 65 1.26 -10.71 -5.96
N THR A 66 1.40 -11.57 -6.96
CA THR A 66 1.18 -11.20 -8.37
C THR A 66 -0.28 -11.46 -8.71
N VAL A 67 -0.97 -10.43 -9.18
CA VAL A 67 -2.40 -10.49 -9.53
C VAL A 67 -2.58 -10.33 -11.03
N ASP A 68 -3.29 -11.27 -11.63
CA ASP A 68 -3.87 -11.09 -12.96
C ASP A 68 -5.25 -10.43 -12.79
N ASN A 69 -5.32 -9.13 -13.02
CA ASN A 69 -6.54 -8.35 -12.83
C ASN A 69 -7.68 -8.75 -13.77
N SER A 70 -7.39 -9.42 -14.91
CA SER A 70 -8.41 -9.83 -15.87
C SER A 70 -9.17 -11.07 -15.42
N SER A 71 -8.50 -11.99 -14.72
CA SER A 71 -9.08 -13.24 -14.22
C SER A 71 -9.34 -13.23 -12.70
N GLY A 72 -8.72 -12.32 -11.95
CA GLY A 72 -8.72 -12.34 -10.50
C GLY A 72 -7.83 -13.42 -9.89
N ARG A 73 -6.91 -13.99 -10.69
CA ARG A 73 -5.97 -15.03 -10.25
C ARG A 73 -4.80 -14.41 -9.49
N VAL A 74 -4.46 -15.03 -8.37
CA VAL A 74 -3.37 -14.60 -7.48
C VAL A 74 -2.29 -15.68 -7.45
N THR A 75 -1.04 -15.27 -7.67
CA THR A 75 0.12 -16.17 -7.58
C THR A 75 1.20 -15.59 -6.66
N HIS A 76 2.01 -16.48 -6.09
CA HIS A 76 3.16 -16.11 -5.26
C HIS A 76 2.83 -15.24 -4.03
N ALA A 77 1.65 -15.42 -3.43
CA ALA A 77 1.32 -14.78 -2.15
C ALA A 77 1.87 -15.61 -0.97
N VAL A 78 3.18 -15.69 -0.86
CA VAL A 78 3.92 -16.57 0.07
C VAL A 78 3.50 -16.35 1.51
N ASN A 79 3.28 -15.09 1.92
CA ASN A 79 2.87 -14.74 3.28
C ASN A 79 1.46 -15.24 3.65
N LEU A 80 0.69 -15.68 2.65
CA LEU A 80 -0.65 -16.24 2.81
C LEU A 80 -0.69 -17.76 2.58
N GLY A 81 0.46 -18.36 2.20
CA GLY A 81 0.52 -19.79 1.85
C GLY A 81 -0.18 -20.10 0.54
N ILE A 82 -0.16 -19.16 -0.41
CA ILE A 82 -0.80 -19.30 -1.72
C ILE A 82 0.27 -19.28 -2.80
N ASP A 83 0.38 -20.39 -3.51
CA ASP A 83 1.21 -20.46 -4.71
C ASP A 83 0.41 -20.02 -5.94
N ASP A 84 -0.86 -20.45 -6.01
CA ASP A 84 -1.78 -20.18 -7.11
C ASP A 84 -3.23 -20.35 -6.65
N LEU A 85 -4.07 -19.32 -6.91
CA LEU A 85 -5.48 -19.29 -6.53
C LEU A 85 -6.29 -18.45 -7.50
N ASP A 86 -7.36 -19.00 -8.05
CA ASP A 86 -8.38 -18.26 -8.80
C ASP A 86 -9.36 -17.59 -7.82
N LEU A 87 -8.87 -16.56 -7.12
CA LEU A 87 -9.58 -15.89 -6.04
C LEU A 87 -10.87 -15.23 -6.54
N GLY A 88 -10.84 -14.65 -7.74
CA GLY A 88 -12.00 -13.97 -8.33
C GLY A 88 -13.16 -14.94 -8.54
N THR A 89 -12.93 -16.07 -9.21
CA THR A 89 -13.94 -17.09 -9.47
C THR A 89 -14.43 -17.75 -8.19
N GLU A 90 -13.52 -18.13 -7.30
CA GLU A 90 -13.87 -18.78 -6.04
C GLU A 90 -14.80 -17.93 -5.15
N LEU A 91 -14.57 -16.63 -5.09
CA LEU A 91 -15.44 -15.74 -4.33
C LEU A 91 -16.75 -15.44 -5.06
N HIS A 92 -16.73 -15.35 -6.39
CA HIS A 92 -17.96 -15.26 -7.17
C HIS A 92 -18.88 -16.43 -6.92
N ASP A 93 -18.34 -17.67 -6.98
CA ASP A 93 -19.14 -18.89 -6.77
C ASP A 93 -19.72 -19.00 -5.37
N ARG A 94 -19.02 -18.46 -4.35
CA ARG A 94 -19.46 -18.53 -2.95
C ARG A 94 -20.42 -17.39 -2.55
N LEU A 95 -20.33 -16.22 -3.18
CA LEU A 95 -21.06 -15.02 -2.78
C LEU A 95 -22.08 -14.53 -3.84
N GLY A 96 -22.01 -15.01 -5.07
CA GLY A 96 -22.84 -14.54 -6.18
C GLY A 96 -22.52 -13.13 -6.67
N LEU A 97 -21.39 -12.54 -6.23
CA LEU A 97 -20.96 -11.18 -6.55
C LEU A 97 -19.72 -11.19 -7.44
N VAL A 98 -19.60 -10.19 -8.31
CA VAL A 98 -18.37 -9.98 -9.06
C VAL A 98 -17.26 -9.56 -8.12
N ALA A 99 -16.14 -10.29 -8.13
CA ALA A 99 -14.97 -10.01 -7.29
C ALA A 99 -13.81 -9.49 -8.15
N HIS A 100 -13.37 -8.27 -7.86
CA HIS A 100 -12.22 -7.63 -8.50
C HIS A 100 -11.00 -7.74 -7.62
N VAL A 101 -9.94 -8.33 -8.14
CA VAL A 101 -8.71 -8.57 -7.38
C VAL A 101 -7.61 -7.65 -7.89
N GLU A 102 -6.93 -6.98 -6.96
CA GLU A 102 -5.81 -6.09 -7.22
C GLU A 102 -4.67 -6.36 -6.22
N ASN A 103 -3.46 -6.01 -6.59
CA ASN A 103 -2.36 -5.98 -5.64
C ASN A 103 -2.65 -4.96 -4.52
N ASP A 104 -2.30 -5.30 -3.27
CA ASP A 104 -2.59 -4.49 -2.08
C ASP A 104 -1.98 -3.09 -2.12
N VAL A 105 -0.76 -2.94 -2.65
CA VAL A 105 -0.09 -1.63 -2.80
C VAL A 105 -0.76 -0.79 -3.87
N ASN A 106 -1.15 -1.39 -4.99
CA ASN A 106 -1.91 -0.73 -6.04
C ASN A 106 -3.29 -0.27 -5.55
N ALA A 107 -3.99 -1.14 -4.83
CA ALA A 107 -5.26 -0.79 -4.20
C ALA A 107 -5.07 0.39 -3.22
N ALA A 108 -4.03 0.34 -2.38
CA ALA A 108 -3.73 1.43 -1.45
C ALA A 108 -3.40 2.74 -2.19
N ALA A 109 -2.69 2.68 -3.32
CA ALA A 109 -2.43 3.85 -4.15
C ALA A 109 -3.72 4.49 -4.65
N PHE A 110 -4.65 3.68 -5.16
CA PHE A 110 -5.92 4.19 -5.66
C PHE A 110 -6.79 4.79 -4.55
N GLY A 111 -6.84 4.15 -3.38
CA GLY A 111 -7.54 4.68 -2.22
C GLY A 111 -6.94 5.98 -1.68
N ALA A 112 -5.62 6.07 -1.62
CA ALA A 112 -4.91 7.29 -1.21
C ALA A 112 -5.11 8.43 -2.21
N PHE A 113 -5.12 8.14 -3.51
CA PHE A 113 -5.39 9.13 -4.55
C PHE A 113 -6.78 9.76 -4.39
N HIS A 114 -7.80 8.96 -4.16
CA HIS A 114 -9.15 9.47 -3.91
C HIS A 114 -9.27 10.23 -2.59
N MET A 115 -8.49 9.87 -1.56
CA MET A 115 -8.43 10.58 -0.30
C MET A 115 -7.84 12.00 -0.45
N VAL A 116 -6.75 12.13 -1.22
CA VAL A 116 -6.10 13.43 -1.46
C VAL A 116 -6.99 14.34 -2.32
N GLY A 117 -7.83 13.74 -3.14
CA GLY A 117 -8.73 14.44 -4.06
C GLY A 117 -8.08 14.73 -5.42
N THR A 118 -8.79 14.37 -6.48
CA THR A 118 -8.34 14.51 -7.88
C THR A 118 -8.11 15.95 -8.33
N ARG A 119 -8.53 16.95 -7.53
CA ARG A 119 -8.32 18.37 -7.83
C ARG A 119 -6.92 18.86 -7.46
N GLU A 120 -6.23 18.15 -6.56
CA GLU A 120 -4.91 18.56 -6.07
C GLU A 120 -3.77 17.91 -6.88
N ALA A 121 -4.03 16.75 -7.52
CA ALA A 121 -3.00 16.03 -8.25
C ALA A 121 -3.59 15.32 -9.47
N GLY A 122 -2.93 15.43 -10.62
CA GLY A 122 -3.20 14.62 -11.81
C GLY A 122 -2.51 13.25 -11.73
N SER A 123 -1.42 13.20 -10.98
CA SER A 123 -0.57 12.00 -10.79
C SER A 123 -0.09 11.85 -9.35
N MET A 124 0.02 10.60 -8.89
CA MET A 124 0.46 10.30 -7.53
C MET A 124 1.27 9.00 -7.49
N ALA A 125 2.29 8.95 -6.66
CA ALA A 125 2.91 7.72 -6.19
C ALA A 125 2.55 7.47 -4.73
N TYR A 126 2.04 6.29 -4.45
CA TYR A 126 1.87 5.81 -3.08
C TYR A 126 3.10 4.99 -2.70
N LEU A 127 3.88 5.47 -1.74
CA LEU A 127 5.05 4.76 -1.22
C LEU A 127 4.64 3.93 0.00
N ASN A 128 4.50 2.63 -0.20
CA ASN A 128 4.17 1.69 0.88
C ASN A 128 5.41 1.37 1.72
N LEU A 129 5.39 1.78 2.98
CA LEU A 129 6.39 1.43 4.00
C LEU A 129 5.76 0.46 5.00
N GLY A 130 5.73 -0.81 4.64
CA GLY A 130 5.21 -1.92 5.44
C GLY A 130 6.32 -2.90 5.86
N THR A 131 6.00 -4.18 5.88
CA THR A 131 6.97 -5.27 6.00
C THR A 131 8.02 -5.18 4.90
N GLY A 132 7.57 -4.91 3.65
CA GLY A 132 8.40 -4.57 2.50
C GLY A 132 8.34 -3.07 2.17
N LEU A 133 8.91 -2.70 1.02
CA LEU A 133 8.87 -1.37 0.43
C LEU A 133 8.53 -1.50 -1.05
N ALA A 134 7.43 -0.92 -1.46
CA ALA A 134 6.98 -0.86 -2.85
C ALA A 134 6.24 0.46 -3.12
N ALA A 135 5.91 0.76 -4.37
CA ALA A 135 5.06 1.88 -4.71
C ALA A 135 3.89 1.44 -5.60
N GLY A 136 2.77 2.14 -5.50
CA GLY A 136 1.70 2.09 -6.49
C GLY A 136 1.59 3.44 -7.20
N LEU A 137 1.32 3.43 -8.48
CA LEU A 137 1.31 4.63 -9.31
C LEU A 137 -0.10 4.91 -9.83
N VAL A 138 -0.55 6.15 -9.70
CA VAL A 138 -1.77 6.66 -10.32
C VAL A 138 -1.37 7.79 -11.26
N LEU A 139 -1.62 7.63 -12.55
CA LEU A 139 -1.28 8.59 -13.59
C LEU A 139 -2.56 8.98 -14.34
N ASN A 140 -2.82 10.27 -14.46
CA ASN A 140 -4.06 10.79 -15.07
C ASN A 140 -5.35 10.21 -14.44
N GLY A 141 -5.31 9.94 -13.13
CA GLY A 141 -6.45 9.38 -12.40
C GLY A 141 -6.62 7.87 -12.51
N GLU A 142 -5.75 7.17 -13.23
CA GLU A 142 -5.81 5.72 -13.44
C GLU A 142 -4.60 5.01 -12.84
N LEU A 143 -4.80 3.80 -12.33
CA LEU A 143 -3.71 2.95 -11.85
C LEU A 143 -2.77 2.56 -13.00
N TRP A 144 -1.49 2.89 -12.82
CA TRP A 144 -0.44 2.51 -13.74
C TRP A 144 0.29 1.25 -13.27
N ARG A 145 -0.05 0.12 -13.86
CA ARG A 145 0.53 -1.20 -13.52
C ARG A 145 1.78 -1.52 -14.32
N GLY A 146 2.08 -0.72 -15.37
CA GLY A 146 3.13 -1.03 -16.33
C GLY A 146 2.72 -2.14 -17.31
N SER A 147 3.63 -2.45 -18.23
CA SER A 147 3.37 -3.42 -19.30
C SER A 147 3.28 -4.88 -18.83
N ARG A 148 3.80 -5.20 -17.64
CA ARG A 148 3.84 -6.54 -17.06
C ARG A 148 3.50 -6.58 -15.57
N GLY A 149 2.83 -5.56 -15.05
CA GLY A 149 2.44 -5.48 -13.65
C GLY A 149 3.57 -5.17 -12.66
N ALA A 150 4.75 -4.78 -13.14
CA ALA A 150 5.92 -4.52 -12.28
C ALA A 150 6.17 -3.02 -12.00
N ALA A 151 5.25 -2.14 -12.41
CA ALA A 151 5.38 -0.72 -12.09
C ALA A 151 5.30 -0.53 -10.56
N GLY A 152 6.23 0.24 -10.01
CA GLY A 152 6.24 0.51 -8.57
C GLY A 152 7.12 -0.43 -7.74
N GLU A 153 7.75 -1.45 -8.31
CA GLU A 153 8.70 -2.34 -7.62
C GLU A 153 10.03 -1.65 -7.26
N ILE A 154 9.94 -0.38 -6.84
CA ILE A 154 11.11 0.46 -6.49
C ILE A 154 11.90 -0.07 -5.29
N GLY A 155 11.27 -0.90 -4.46
CA GLY A 155 11.93 -1.56 -3.34
C GLY A 155 13.14 -2.38 -3.77
N HIS A 156 13.15 -2.86 -5.02
CA HIS A 156 14.23 -3.66 -5.58
C HIS A 156 15.27 -2.85 -6.37
N ILE A 157 15.21 -1.52 -6.34
CA ILE A 157 16.28 -0.65 -6.87
C ILE A 157 17.47 -0.69 -5.89
N PRO A 158 18.66 -1.16 -6.34
CA PRO A 158 19.86 -1.15 -5.51
C PRO A 158 20.37 0.29 -5.34
N VAL A 159 20.55 0.72 -4.08
CA VAL A 159 21.02 2.07 -3.71
C VAL A 159 22.36 2.04 -2.97
N ASP A 160 22.80 0.87 -2.50
CA ASP A 160 24.08 0.67 -1.84
C ASP A 160 24.73 -0.65 -2.31
N PRO A 161 25.79 -0.61 -3.12
CA PRO A 161 26.46 -1.83 -3.62
C PRO A 161 27.07 -2.68 -2.51
N ASN A 162 27.33 -2.11 -1.33
CA ASN A 162 27.85 -2.79 -0.14
C ASN A 162 26.76 -3.13 0.88
N GLY A 163 25.50 -2.83 0.57
CA GLY A 163 24.37 -3.04 1.44
C GLY A 163 24.03 -4.52 1.69
N PRO A 164 23.03 -4.79 2.54
CA PRO A 164 22.59 -6.14 2.84
C PRO A 164 22.01 -6.85 1.61
N VAL A 165 22.01 -8.18 1.64
CA VAL A 165 21.36 -9.01 0.62
C VAL A 165 19.84 -8.85 0.75
N CYS A 166 19.18 -8.55 -0.36
CA CYS A 166 17.73 -8.49 -0.48
C CYS A 166 17.14 -9.87 -0.76
N SER A 167 15.88 -10.07 -0.40
CA SER A 167 15.11 -11.29 -0.71
C SER A 167 15.06 -11.62 -2.21
N CYS A 168 15.16 -10.59 -3.07
CA CYS A 168 15.25 -10.76 -4.53
C CYS A 168 16.60 -11.24 -5.06
N GLY A 169 17.59 -11.46 -4.18
CA GLY A 169 18.95 -11.92 -4.52
C GLY A 169 19.96 -10.81 -4.80
N GLN A 170 19.54 -9.56 -5.00
CA GLN A 170 20.43 -8.41 -5.19
C GLN A 170 20.96 -7.88 -3.85
N ARG A 171 21.95 -6.97 -3.90
CA ARG A 171 22.47 -6.27 -2.72
C ARG A 171 22.02 -4.81 -2.69
N GLY A 172 21.74 -4.33 -1.47
CA GLY A 172 21.50 -2.91 -1.20
C GLY A 172 20.25 -2.34 -1.81
N CYS A 173 19.23 -3.16 -2.03
CA CYS A 173 17.92 -2.69 -2.47
C CYS A 173 17.30 -1.76 -1.42
N LEU A 174 16.51 -0.78 -1.85
CA LEU A 174 15.77 0.14 -0.97
C LEU A 174 14.98 -0.62 0.11
N GLU A 175 14.29 -1.69 -0.24
CA GLU A 175 13.55 -2.53 0.71
C GLU A 175 14.45 -3.13 1.79
N ALA A 176 15.61 -3.64 1.40
CA ALA A 176 16.56 -4.20 2.35
C ALA A 176 17.15 -3.14 3.30
N MET A 177 17.02 -1.85 2.96
CA MET A 177 17.55 -0.72 3.73
C MET A 177 16.48 -0.02 4.57
N ALA A 178 15.22 0.08 4.08
CA ALA A 178 14.21 1.00 4.62
C ALA A 178 12.81 0.40 4.77
N SER A 179 12.66 -0.92 4.83
CA SER A 179 11.38 -1.58 5.16
C SER A 179 11.27 -1.89 6.66
N GLY A 180 10.08 -2.27 7.10
CA GLY A 180 9.86 -2.78 8.46
C GLY A 180 10.72 -3.99 8.77
N SER A 181 10.88 -4.93 7.82
CA SER A 181 11.80 -6.06 7.95
C SER A 181 13.26 -5.62 8.05
N ALA A 182 13.65 -4.56 7.34
CA ALA A 182 15.00 -4.00 7.42
C ALA A 182 15.25 -3.38 8.80
N VAL A 183 14.28 -2.66 9.36
CA VAL A 183 14.34 -2.13 10.72
C VAL A 183 14.44 -3.26 11.73
N ALA A 184 13.59 -4.28 11.67
CA ALA A 184 13.60 -5.40 12.59
C ALA A 184 14.95 -6.15 12.64
N ARG A 185 15.63 -6.26 11.51
CA ARG A 185 16.99 -6.85 11.45
C ARG A 185 18.07 -5.97 12.10
N GLN A 186 17.91 -4.65 12.05
CA GLN A 186 18.91 -3.68 12.53
C GLN A 186 18.63 -3.25 13.99
N TRP A 187 17.39 -3.32 14.40
CA TRP A 187 16.88 -2.98 15.72
C TRP A 187 16.04 -4.15 16.26
N PRO A 188 16.68 -5.26 16.70
CA PRO A 188 15.94 -6.40 17.24
C PRO A 188 15.31 -6.03 18.59
N THR A 189 14.00 -6.19 18.68
CA THR A 189 13.20 -5.87 19.87
C THR A 189 11.97 -6.77 19.96
N GLU A 190 11.47 -7.00 21.16
CA GLU A 190 10.19 -7.67 21.41
C GLU A 190 9.01 -6.67 21.48
N HIS A 191 9.29 -5.37 21.30
CA HIS A 191 8.24 -4.36 21.32
C HIS A 191 7.27 -4.57 20.16
N PRO A 192 5.94 -4.52 20.40
CA PRO A 192 4.93 -4.78 19.36
C PRO A 192 4.95 -3.77 18.20
N ARG A 193 5.62 -2.63 18.40
CA ARG A 193 5.79 -1.55 17.41
C ARG A 193 7.27 -1.15 17.31
N PRO A 194 8.10 -1.96 16.63
CA PRO A 194 9.56 -1.78 16.63
C PRO A 194 10.03 -0.41 16.12
N VAL A 195 9.33 0.16 15.13
CA VAL A 195 9.73 1.45 14.54
C VAL A 195 9.40 2.62 15.47
N GLU A 196 8.29 2.56 16.22
CA GLU A 196 7.96 3.57 17.22
C GLU A 196 9.01 3.57 18.34
N GLU A 197 9.35 2.39 18.88
CA GLU A 197 10.40 2.25 19.88
C GLU A 197 11.76 2.76 19.36
N LEU A 198 12.12 2.45 18.10
CA LEU A 198 13.33 2.97 17.45
C LEU A 198 13.39 4.50 17.50
N PHE A 199 12.29 5.16 17.15
CA PHE A 199 12.22 6.64 17.16
C PHE A 199 12.29 7.21 18.57
N GLU A 200 11.70 6.53 19.56
CA GLU A 200 11.78 6.91 20.97
C GLU A 200 13.19 6.73 21.53
N ALA A 201 13.82 5.62 21.26
CA ALA A 201 15.20 5.33 21.69
C ALA A 201 16.20 6.32 21.05
N ALA A 202 16.00 6.66 19.78
CA ALA A 202 16.82 7.66 19.09
C ALA A 202 16.67 9.05 19.72
N ARG A 203 15.45 9.46 20.10
CA ARG A 203 15.21 10.69 20.87
C ARG A 203 15.89 10.67 22.24
N GLY A 204 15.94 9.50 22.88
CA GLY A 204 16.64 9.28 24.13
C GLY A 204 18.17 9.24 24.03
N GLY A 205 18.74 9.43 22.82
CA GLY A 205 20.19 9.48 22.59
C GLY A 205 20.86 8.13 22.41
N ASN A 206 20.12 7.03 22.18
CA ASN A 206 20.71 5.73 21.88
C ASN A 206 21.41 5.77 20.52
N ALA A 207 22.75 5.56 20.51
CA ALA A 207 23.58 5.73 19.32
C ALA A 207 23.19 4.75 18.18
N LEU A 208 22.87 3.50 18.51
CA LEU A 208 22.42 2.52 17.49
C LEU A 208 21.07 2.95 16.90
N ALA A 209 20.12 3.36 17.74
CA ALA A 209 18.81 3.79 17.28
C ALA A 209 18.90 5.04 16.39
N ILE A 210 19.78 5.99 16.73
CA ILE A 210 20.04 7.18 15.88
C ILE A 210 20.56 6.76 14.51
N ASP A 211 21.48 5.82 14.43
CA ASP A 211 22.07 5.37 13.15
C ASP A 211 21.05 4.58 12.31
N VAL A 212 20.30 3.66 12.92
CA VAL A 212 19.26 2.88 12.22
C VAL A 212 18.14 3.80 11.71
N LYS A 213 17.66 4.74 12.55
CA LYS A 213 16.64 5.72 12.17
C LYS A 213 17.14 6.61 11.01
N ARG A 214 18.38 7.12 11.08
CA ARG A 214 18.98 7.91 10.01
C ARG A 214 18.98 7.17 8.68
N ARG A 215 19.42 5.90 8.67
CA ARG A 215 19.41 5.06 7.45
C ARG A 215 18.00 4.85 6.91
N LEU A 216 17.04 4.59 7.76
CA LEU A 216 15.63 4.47 7.35
C LEU A 216 15.17 5.76 6.63
N VAL A 217 15.32 6.91 7.29
CA VAL A 217 14.83 8.20 6.78
C VAL A 217 15.54 8.61 5.47
N GLU A 218 16.88 8.46 5.40
CA GLU A 218 17.66 8.75 4.19
C GLU A 218 17.25 7.90 2.99
N ASN A 219 16.94 6.62 3.20
CA ASN A 219 16.51 5.72 2.13
C ASN A 219 15.03 5.96 1.73
N VAL A 220 14.15 6.32 2.67
CA VAL A 220 12.80 6.78 2.35
C VAL A 220 12.85 8.05 1.50
N ALA A 221 13.66 9.04 1.86
CA ALA A 221 13.88 10.23 1.04
C ALA A 221 14.47 9.90 -0.34
N SER A 222 15.30 8.87 -0.44
CA SER A 222 15.83 8.40 -1.73
C SER A 222 14.75 7.74 -2.59
N ALA A 223 13.83 6.98 -1.99
CA ALA A 223 12.68 6.41 -2.68
C ALA A 223 11.74 7.50 -3.21
N VAL A 224 11.42 8.51 -2.40
CA VAL A 224 10.64 9.69 -2.84
C VAL A 224 11.30 10.36 -4.04
N ARG A 225 12.59 10.65 -3.94
CA ARG A 225 13.35 11.26 -5.04
C ARG A 225 13.35 10.39 -6.30
N ALA A 226 13.50 9.08 -6.17
CA ALA A 226 13.48 8.17 -7.31
C ALA A 226 12.12 8.22 -8.03
N LEU A 227 11.01 8.22 -7.29
CA LEU A 227 9.67 8.32 -7.87
C LEU A 227 9.47 9.64 -8.64
N VAL A 228 9.86 10.76 -8.05
CA VAL A 228 9.75 12.06 -8.74
C VAL A 228 10.67 12.13 -9.96
N LEU A 229 11.93 11.70 -9.85
CA LEU A 229 12.89 11.77 -10.96
C LEU A 229 12.57 10.82 -12.12
N THR A 230 11.83 9.75 -11.89
CA THR A 230 11.54 8.72 -12.93
C THR A 230 10.15 8.82 -13.50
N VAL A 231 9.18 9.28 -12.73
CA VAL A 231 7.75 9.33 -13.12
C VAL A 231 7.21 10.76 -13.15
N ASP A 232 7.85 11.70 -12.44
CA ASP A 232 7.44 13.10 -12.28
C ASP A 232 6.00 13.25 -11.76
N VAL A 233 5.68 12.50 -10.71
CA VAL A 233 4.37 12.58 -10.07
C VAL A 233 4.21 13.89 -9.30
N ASP A 234 2.98 14.45 -9.28
CA ASP A 234 2.68 15.68 -8.54
C ASP A 234 2.85 15.50 -7.03
N ILE A 235 2.44 14.34 -6.51
CA ILE A 235 2.45 14.05 -5.07
C ILE A 235 2.99 12.63 -4.83
N VAL A 236 3.79 12.48 -3.76
CA VAL A 236 4.18 11.20 -3.17
C VAL A 236 3.50 11.06 -1.82
N VAL A 237 2.64 10.06 -1.67
CA VAL A 237 1.94 9.78 -0.40
C VAL A 237 2.58 8.59 0.28
N ILE A 238 3.16 8.78 1.45
CA ILE A 238 3.74 7.72 2.28
C ILE A 238 2.62 7.02 3.06
N GLY A 239 2.54 5.69 2.92
CA GLY A 239 1.61 4.85 3.64
C GLY A 239 2.26 3.56 4.16
N GLY A 240 1.45 2.55 4.49
CA GLY A 240 1.91 1.32 5.12
C GLY A 240 2.09 1.45 6.64
N GLY A 241 2.51 0.38 7.31
CA GLY A 241 2.56 0.32 8.77
C GLY A 241 3.47 1.37 9.42
N ILE A 242 4.59 1.71 8.77
CA ILE A 242 5.55 2.71 9.28
C ILE A 242 4.98 4.14 9.22
N SER A 243 4.05 4.40 8.31
CA SER A 243 3.40 5.73 8.21
C SER A 243 2.59 6.11 9.45
N SER A 244 2.27 5.16 10.32
CA SER A 244 1.61 5.41 11.62
C SER A 244 2.40 6.33 12.54
N LEU A 245 3.71 6.49 12.32
CA LEU A 245 4.54 7.49 13.00
C LEU A 245 4.10 8.93 12.75
N GLY A 246 3.42 9.19 11.62
CA GLY A 246 2.93 10.52 11.26
C GLY A 246 4.04 11.55 11.07
N GLU A 247 3.85 12.75 11.65
CA GLU A 247 4.78 13.88 11.50
C GLU A 247 6.23 13.60 11.94
N PRO A 248 6.51 12.81 12.97
CA PRO A 248 7.88 12.38 13.29
C PRO A 248 8.66 11.74 12.14
N LEU A 249 8.00 10.96 11.29
CA LEU A 249 8.62 10.41 10.07
C LEU A 249 8.66 11.46 8.95
N LEU A 250 7.52 12.08 8.67
CA LEU A 250 7.36 13.02 7.56
C LEU A 250 8.30 14.21 7.67
N GLY A 251 8.40 14.80 8.85
CA GLY A 251 9.28 15.95 9.11
C GLY A 251 10.75 15.60 8.89
N GLU A 252 11.22 14.43 9.31
CA GLU A 252 12.61 14.01 9.08
C GLU A 252 12.88 13.69 7.62
N VAL A 253 11.93 13.06 6.90
CA VAL A 253 12.05 12.84 5.45
C VAL A 253 12.16 14.16 4.70
N ARG A 254 11.30 15.12 5.04
CA ARG A 254 11.34 16.48 4.46
C ARG A 254 12.65 17.20 4.74
N ALA A 255 13.17 17.09 5.96
CA ALA A 255 14.47 17.69 6.32
C ALA A 255 15.63 17.11 5.48
N VAL A 256 15.63 15.81 5.20
CA VAL A 256 16.63 15.20 4.31
C VAL A 256 16.47 15.68 2.87
N LEU A 257 15.24 15.79 2.36
CA LEU A 257 14.97 16.29 1.02
C LEU A 257 15.40 17.74 0.87
N ASP A 258 15.08 18.60 1.85
CA ASP A 258 15.48 20.01 1.91
C ASP A 258 17.00 20.16 1.93
N SER A 259 17.68 19.40 2.79
CA SER A 259 19.16 19.40 2.86
C SER A 259 19.81 19.03 1.52
N ARG A 260 19.22 18.07 0.77
CA ARG A 260 19.72 17.69 -0.55
C ARG A 260 19.41 18.76 -1.61
N ALA A 261 18.26 19.41 -1.53
CA ALA A 261 17.87 20.53 -2.40
C ALA A 261 18.83 21.71 -2.22
N ALA A 262 19.23 22.03 -0.99
CA ALA A 262 20.17 23.10 -0.69
C ALA A 262 21.55 22.91 -1.35
N MET A 263 21.93 21.66 -1.66
CA MET A 263 23.21 21.34 -2.32
C MET A 263 23.11 21.26 -3.85
N SER A 264 21.92 21.34 -4.43
CA SER A 264 21.72 21.15 -5.87
C SER A 264 20.58 22.01 -6.39
N PRO A 265 20.88 23.06 -7.20
CA PRO A 265 19.83 23.88 -7.84
C PRO A 265 18.82 23.07 -8.65
N PHE A 266 19.25 21.96 -9.26
CA PHE A 266 18.36 21.04 -9.95
C PHE A 266 17.37 20.38 -8.99
N LEU A 267 17.83 19.83 -7.86
CA LEU A 267 16.92 19.25 -6.88
C LEU A 267 16.01 20.28 -6.22
N ALA A 268 16.50 21.51 -6.03
CA ALA A 268 15.69 22.63 -5.53
C ALA A 268 14.52 22.95 -6.47
N SER A 269 14.73 22.89 -7.78
CA SER A 269 13.67 23.17 -8.78
C SER A 269 12.57 22.13 -8.84
N LEU A 270 12.72 20.98 -8.15
CA LEU A 270 11.73 19.89 -8.14
C LEU A 270 10.71 20.02 -7.00
N ASP A 271 10.90 20.92 -6.05
CA ASP A 271 10.01 21.17 -4.90
C ASP A 271 9.64 19.88 -4.12
N LEU A 272 10.64 18.98 -3.94
CA LEU A 272 10.42 17.64 -3.39
C LEU A 272 9.74 17.66 -2.01
N VAL A 273 10.03 18.64 -1.19
CA VAL A 273 9.47 18.80 0.17
C VAL A 273 7.95 18.99 0.11
N ASP A 274 7.49 19.80 -0.84
CA ASP A 274 6.07 20.15 -0.99
C ASP A 274 5.26 19.04 -1.67
N ARG A 275 5.92 18.12 -2.35
CA ARG A 275 5.27 16.97 -2.97
C ARG A 275 4.99 15.80 -2.01
N VAL A 276 5.59 15.77 -0.81
CA VAL A 276 5.47 14.63 0.10
C VAL A 276 4.32 14.81 1.09
N ARG A 277 3.47 13.80 1.19
CA ARG A 277 2.37 13.69 2.16
C ARG A 277 2.45 12.35 2.89
N ILE A 278 1.67 12.21 3.94
CA ILE A 278 1.52 10.95 4.67
C ILE A 278 0.02 10.61 4.79
N VAL A 279 -0.30 9.33 4.71
CA VAL A 279 -1.69 8.86 4.92
C VAL A 279 -2.12 9.19 6.35
N PRO A 280 -3.30 9.80 6.56
CA PRO A 280 -3.85 10.01 7.90
C PRO A 280 -3.96 8.70 8.67
N SER A 281 -3.61 8.75 9.96
CA SER A 281 -3.71 7.57 10.82
C SER A 281 -5.12 6.99 10.81
N GLY A 282 -5.22 5.68 10.63
CA GLY A 282 -6.49 4.95 10.63
C GLY A 282 -7.25 4.96 9.28
N PHE A 283 -6.79 5.69 8.26
CA PHE A 283 -7.40 5.61 6.93
C PHE A 283 -7.07 4.27 6.26
N PRO A 284 -8.07 3.45 5.88
CA PRO A 284 -7.87 2.11 5.33
C PRO A 284 -7.64 2.15 3.82
N ALA A 285 -6.54 2.75 3.37
CA ALA A 285 -6.29 3.07 1.96
C ALA A 285 -6.46 1.86 1.02
N ALA A 286 -5.87 0.69 1.36
CA ALA A 286 -5.97 -0.49 0.52
C ALA A 286 -7.41 -1.03 0.40
N ALA A 287 -8.14 -1.10 1.52
CA ALA A 287 -9.52 -1.59 1.50
C ALA A 287 -10.48 -0.63 0.76
N VAL A 288 -10.30 0.69 0.93
CA VAL A 288 -11.06 1.71 0.21
C VAL A 288 -10.75 1.67 -1.28
N GLY A 289 -9.46 1.65 -1.64
CA GLY A 289 -9.05 1.60 -3.04
C GLY A 289 -9.50 0.33 -3.75
N ALA A 290 -9.42 -0.82 -3.08
CA ALA A 290 -9.95 -2.06 -3.61
C ALA A 290 -11.46 -1.95 -3.89
N ALA A 291 -12.24 -1.41 -2.94
CA ALA A 291 -13.68 -1.21 -3.14
C ALA A 291 -13.98 -0.28 -4.33
N LEU A 292 -13.24 0.83 -4.45
CA LEU A 292 -13.38 1.77 -5.57
C LEU A 292 -13.05 1.13 -6.92
N LEU A 293 -12.01 0.30 -6.98
CA LEU A 293 -11.65 -0.44 -8.20
C LEU A 293 -12.73 -1.45 -8.59
N GLY A 294 -13.42 -2.04 -7.63
CA GLY A 294 -14.57 -2.91 -7.87
C GLY A 294 -15.71 -2.18 -8.57
N THR A 295 -16.02 -0.96 -8.19
CA THR A 295 -17.11 -0.17 -8.80
C THR A 295 -16.75 0.35 -10.20
N ALA A 296 -15.49 0.68 -10.46
CA ALA A 296 -15.04 1.20 -11.75
C ALA A 296 -15.18 0.20 -12.92
N TRP A 297 -15.35 -1.08 -12.60
CA TRP A 297 -15.47 -2.16 -13.59
C TRP A 297 -16.92 -2.56 -13.91
N ILE A 298 -17.92 -1.96 -13.28
CA ILE A 298 -19.31 -2.20 -13.69
C ILE A 298 -19.44 -1.58 -15.09
N PRO A 299 -19.57 -2.38 -16.17
CA PRO A 299 -19.81 -1.81 -17.49
C PRO A 299 -21.08 -0.98 -17.37
N ALA A 300 -21.00 0.29 -17.80
CA ALA A 300 -22.17 1.16 -17.84
C ALA A 300 -23.30 0.34 -18.45
N SER A 301 -24.31 0.00 -17.67
CA SER A 301 -25.47 -0.73 -18.14
C SER A 301 -25.92 0.04 -19.38
N THR A 302 -26.00 -0.63 -20.51
CA THR A 302 -26.62 -0.09 -21.72
C THR A 302 -28.03 0.31 -21.31
N SER A 303 -28.17 1.55 -20.87
CA SER A 303 -29.47 2.19 -20.70
C SER A 303 -30.05 2.30 -22.11
N THR A 304 -30.72 1.25 -22.52
CA THR A 304 -31.74 1.35 -23.55
C THR A 304 -32.88 2.15 -22.94
N ALA A 305 -32.79 3.46 -22.99
CA ALA A 305 -33.96 4.30 -22.85
C ALA A 305 -34.82 4.18 -24.10
N PRO A 306 -36.13 4.10 -23.96
CA PRO A 306 -37.07 3.91 -25.05
C PRO A 306 -37.13 5.09 -26.02
#